data_1f7fa1524341349b679616fe8002964a
#
_entry.id   1f7fa1524341349b679616fe8002964a
#
_cell.length_a   1.000
_cell.length_b   1.000
_cell.length_c   1.000
_cell.angle_alpha   90.00
_cell.angle_beta   90.00
_cell.angle_gamma   90.00
#
_symmetry.space_group_name_H-M   'P 1'
#
loop_
_entity.id
_entity.type
_entity.pdbx_description
1 polymer ?
#
loop_
_entity_poly.entity_id
_entity_poly.type
_entity_poly.pdbx_seq_one_letter_code
_entity_poly.pdbx_strand_id
1 'polypeptide(L)'
;MTTGNPPMDEWKSIPWKQIERSVFKLQKRIYQASQQGNRKKVHRLQRLLMKSQSGRQLAVRRVTQDNAGKKTAGVDGVRSLAPKQRMHLSSTLKVEGKAHPVRRTYIPKPGTEEKRPLGIPTMKDRATQALVKLALEPEWEAKFESNSYGFRPGRSCHDAIEAIFNHVSQGAKWVLDADIAKCFDRIEHGPLLEKVNTTPTLRRQLKAWLKAGMMEGGELFPTDAGTPQGGCISPLLCNIALHGLMEALAAQFPTRRRQGFYTPGLIRYADDFVVLHQDRAVVEDCQRFIVEWLKPMGLSLKPEKTRIVHTLVQSEQGVGFDFLGFRIRQFPAGKARCAKTSTGKRLGFSIRIKPSKPSTERHIRNLRQTLRTHRSTEQERLIKILTPKIVGWCAYFSTVESKRVFEKMQKVLFEMLFAWATFRHPNKGRKWIADKYWRFRDGLGWVFQPRDIGVSLPLHGATHIRRHVKVTGRRSPFDGDWVYWSTRLGREPTTSAKVARLLKEQGGACPECGLYFRKGDSMEVDHRLPKAQGGTGARDNLQLLHRHCHDRKTARDQRGAHDKRQVFEEPCDGKPSSTVL
;
A
#
# COMPACT_ATOMS: atom_id res chain seq x y z
N MET A 1 43.94 -22.23 -25.16
CA MET A 1 42.58 -21.73 -25.48
C MET A 1 41.79 -21.71 -24.19
N THR A 2 41.71 -20.51 -23.56
CA THR A 2 40.99 -20.31 -22.31
C THR A 2 39.49 -20.21 -22.63
N THR A 3 38.74 -21.22 -22.27
CA THR A 3 37.28 -21.22 -22.30
C THR A 3 36.77 -20.23 -21.25
N GLY A 4 36.64 -18.96 -21.63
CA GLY A 4 36.00 -17.96 -20.81
C GLY A 4 34.52 -18.27 -20.66
N ASN A 5 34.08 -18.59 -19.44
CA ASN A 5 32.65 -18.58 -19.11
C ASN A 5 32.05 -17.25 -19.55
N PRO A 6 30.88 -17.23 -20.21
CA PRO A 6 30.22 -15.96 -20.56
C PRO A 6 30.00 -15.16 -19.27
N PRO A 7 30.20 -13.83 -19.27
CA PRO A 7 30.08 -13.03 -18.07
C PRO A 7 28.67 -13.22 -17.51
N MET A 8 28.58 -13.91 -16.37
CA MET A 8 27.34 -14.05 -15.60
C MET A 8 26.77 -12.65 -15.39
N ASP A 9 25.48 -12.44 -15.68
CA ASP A 9 24.78 -11.17 -15.48
C ASP A 9 25.03 -10.67 -14.06
N GLU A 10 26.04 -9.82 -13.86
CA GLU A 10 26.49 -9.31 -12.53
C GLU A 10 25.33 -8.79 -11.68
N TRP A 11 24.26 -8.24 -12.30
CA TRP A 11 23.05 -7.79 -11.60
C TRP A 11 22.24 -8.95 -10.99
N LYS A 12 22.21 -10.11 -11.62
CA LYS A 12 21.48 -11.29 -11.11
C LYS A 12 22.22 -11.97 -9.97
N SER A 13 23.56 -11.89 -9.94
CA SER A 13 24.41 -12.47 -8.90
C SER A 13 24.52 -11.62 -7.62
N ILE A 14 23.97 -10.40 -7.61
CA ILE A 14 24.03 -9.50 -6.45
C ILE A 14 23.42 -10.16 -5.21
N PRO A 15 24.15 -10.17 -4.06
CA PRO A 15 23.68 -10.74 -2.81
C PRO A 15 22.69 -9.80 -2.11
N TRP A 16 21.47 -9.71 -2.61
CA TRP A 16 20.43 -8.79 -2.16
C TRP A 16 20.17 -8.85 -0.65
N LYS A 17 20.27 -10.03 -0.05
CA LYS A 17 20.18 -10.23 1.40
C LYS A 17 21.17 -9.37 2.18
N GLN A 18 22.44 -9.35 1.74
CA GLN A 18 23.49 -8.57 2.41
C GLN A 18 23.28 -7.07 2.19
N ILE A 19 22.89 -6.68 0.97
CA ILE A 19 22.57 -5.29 0.61
C ILE A 19 21.43 -4.74 1.46
N GLU A 20 20.33 -5.45 1.54
CA GLU A 20 19.16 -5.03 2.33
C GLU A 20 19.51 -4.93 3.83
N ARG A 21 20.27 -5.89 4.37
CA ARG A 21 20.75 -5.82 5.76
C ARG A 21 21.65 -4.60 6.01
N SER A 22 22.57 -4.31 5.09
CA SER A 22 23.50 -3.19 5.21
C SER A 22 22.77 -1.85 5.18
N VAL A 23 21.86 -1.67 4.22
CA VAL A 23 21.02 -0.47 4.13
C VAL A 23 20.17 -0.31 5.38
N PHE A 24 19.53 -1.38 5.82
CA PHE A 24 18.67 -1.31 7.00
C PHE A 24 19.45 -1.01 8.29
N LYS A 25 20.63 -1.56 8.47
CA LYS A 25 21.50 -1.20 9.61
C LYS A 25 21.70 0.32 9.68
N LEU A 26 21.95 0.97 8.55
CA LEU A 26 22.11 2.42 8.48
C LEU A 26 20.79 3.14 8.77
N GLN A 27 19.68 2.68 8.20
CA GLN A 27 18.36 3.26 8.42
C GLN A 27 17.93 3.20 9.89
N LYS A 28 18.13 2.06 10.57
CA LYS A 28 17.88 1.93 12.01
C LYS A 28 18.72 2.90 12.82
N ARG A 29 19.99 3.06 12.49
CA ARG A 29 20.90 4.00 13.18
C ARG A 29 20.52 5.46 12.93
N ILE A 30 20.04 5.81 11.73
CA ILE A 30 19.50 7.14 11.41
C ILE A 30 18.26 7.41 12.26
N TYR A 31 17.32 6.47 12.30
CA TYR A 31 16.10 6.57 13.11
C TYR A 31 16.42 6.79 14.60
N GLN A 32 17.28 5.95 15.19
CA GLN A 32 17.71 6.07 16.59
C GLN A 32 18.42 7.39 16.88
N ALA A 33 19.33 7.83 15.99
CA ALA A 33 20.00 9.12 16.14
C ALA A 33 19.01 10.30 16.04
N SER A 34 17.98 10.20 15.20
CA SER A 34 16.91 11.20 15.10
C SER A 34 16.05 11.24 16.37
N GLN A 35 15.69 10.08 16.94
CA GLN A 35 14.98 10.01 18.23
C GLN A 35 15.77 10.68 19.38
N GLN A 36 17.10 10.57 19.34
CA GLN A 36 18.02 11.20 20.31
C GLN A 36 18.30 12.68 20.03
N GLY A 37 17.71 13.29 18.99
CA GLY A 37 17.99 14.66 18.58
C GLY A 37 19.41 14.88 18.02
N ASN A 38 20.22 13.82 17.80
CA ASN A 38 21.61 13.93 17.36
C ASN A 38 21.71 14.17 15.84
N ARG A 39 21.46 15.41 15.43
CA ARG A 39 21.45 15.84 14.04
C ARG A 39 22.78 15.62 13.32
N LYS A 40 23.92 15.86 13.97
CA LYS A 40 25.25 15.66 13.37
C LYS A 40 25.43 14.18 12.96
N LYS A 41 25.03 13.26 13.84
CA LYS A 41 25.07 11.81 13.59
C LYS A 41 24.10 11.39 12.48
N VAL A 42 22.87 11.93 12.46
CA VAL A 42 21.91 11.72 11.37
C VAL A 42 22.51 12.08 10.02
N HIS A 43 23.02 13.31 9.87
CA HIS A 43 23.60 13.79 8.62
C HIS A 43 24.82 12.95 8.18
N ARG A 44 25.67 12.51 9.11
CA ARG A 44 26.81 11.64 8.80
C ARG A 44 26.34 10.28 8.28
N LEU A 45 25.34 9.67 8.91
CA LEU A 45 24.81 8.38 8.51
C LEU A 45 24.05 8.44 7.18
N GLN A 46 23.31 9.51 6.92
CA GLN A 46 22.64 9.77 5.63
C GLN A 46 23.66 9.85 4.50
N ARG A 47 24.75 10.63 4.68
CA ARG A 47 25.85 10.69 3.69
C ARG A 47 26.49 9.33 3.44
N LEU A 48 26.73 8.56 4.50
CA LEU A 48 27.28 7.21 4.38
C LEU A 48 26.34 6.29 3.59
N LEU A 49 25.03 6.31 3.87
CA LEU A 49 24.04 5.50 3.14
C LEU A 49 24.01 5.86 1.65
N MET A 50 23.96 7.15 1.32
CA MET A 50 23.89 7.61 -0.06
C MET A 50 25.17 7.35 -0.87
N LYS A 51 26.33 7.32 -0.20
CA LYS A 51 27.61 6.97 -0.82
C LYS A 51 27.82 5.45 -0.93
N SER A 52 27.08 4.64 -0.16
CA SER A 52 27.26 3.19 -0.15
C SER A 52 26.78 2.55 -1.45
N GLN A 53 27.54 1.57 -1.94
CA GLN A 53 27.14 0.76 -3.10
C GLN A 53 25.79 0.05 -2.84
N SER A 54 25.60 -0.50 -1.64
CA SER A 54 24.34 -1.14 -1.24
C SER A 54 23.14 -0.21 -1.32
N GLY A 55 23.28 1.04 -0.89
CA GLY A 55 22.22 2.05 -1.00
C GLY A 55 21.84 2.35 -2.45
N ARG A 56 22.85 2.55 -3.32
CA ARG A 56 22.66 2.81 -4.75
C ARG A 56 22.01 1.62 -5.47
N GLN A 57 22.50 0.41 -5.25
CA GLN A 57 21.95 -0.81 -5.84
C GLN A 57 20.50 -1.03 -5.42
N LEU A 58 20.17 -0.87 -4.13
CA LEU A 58 18.80 -1.01 -3.65
C LEU A 58 17.85 0.05 -4.22
N ALA A 59 18.31 1.30 -4.35
CA ALA A 59 17.53 2.37 -4.96
C ALA A 59 17.22 2.09 -6.43
N VAL A 60 18.21 1.66 -7.20
CA VAL A 60 18.04 1.27 -8.61
C VAL A 60 17.08 0.08 -8.72
N ARG A 61 17.24 -0.97 -7.92
CA ARG A 61 16.32 -2.13 -7.91
C ARG A 61 14.87 -1.71 -7.68
N ARG A 62 14.62 -0.91 -6.65
CA ARG A 62 13.26 -0.44 -6.31
C ARG A 62 12.57 0.25 -7.49
N VAL A 63 13.29 1.06 -8.24
CA VAL A 63 12.72 1.82 -9.36
C VAL A 63 12.60 1.00 -10.64
N THR A 64 13.61 0.16 -10.93
CA THR A 64 13.72 -0.54 -12.22
C THR A 64 13.14 -1.96 -12.23
N GLN A 65 12.91 -2.56 -11.06
CA GLN A 65 12.38 -3.92 -10.93
C GLN A 65 11.10 -3.99 -10.11
N ASP A 66 11.10 -3.42 -8.89
CA ASP A 66 10.02 -3.63 -7.94
C ASP A 66 8.82 -2.71 -8.22
N ASN A 67 9.04 -1.50 -8.74
CA ASN A 67 7.99 -0.54 -9.03
C ASN A 67 7.24 -0.86 -10.34
N ALA A 68 5.90 -0.77 -10.30
CA ALA A 68 5.05 -0.89 -11.49
C ALA A 68 5.39 0.15 -12.58
N GLY A 69 5.84 1.34 -12.21
CA GLY A 69 6.26 2.43 -13.11
C GLY A 69 7.56 2.17 -13.90
N LYS A 70 8.23 1.03 -13.73
CA LYS A 70 9.47 0.66 -14.47
C LYS A 70 9.32 0.70 -15.99
N LYS A 71 8.11 0.53 -16.51
CA LYS A 71 7.79 0.56 -17.95
C LYS A 71 7.44 1.96 -18.48
N THR A 72 7.41 2.98 -17.60
CA THR A 72 7.02 4.34 -17.97
C THR A 72 8.25 5.22 -18.11
N ALA A 73 8.45 5.80 -19.29
CA ALA A 73 9.59 6.68 -19.59
C ALA A 73 9.37 8.10 -19.04
N GLY A 74 10.47 8.77 -18.64
CA GLY A 74 10.53 10.21 -18.43
C GLY A 74 10.65 10.98 -19.75
N VAL A 75 11.23 12.18 -19.70
CA VAL A 75 11.56 13.00 -20.89
C VAL A 75 12.68 12.38 -21.73
N ASP A 76 13.50 11.56 -21.11
CA ASP A 76 14.63 10.83 -21.72
C ASP A 76 14.23 9.61 -22.54
N GLY A 77 12.94 9.23 -22.58
CA GLY A 77 12.46 8.04 -23.25
C GLY A 77 12.89 6.71 -22.60
N VAL A 78 13.72 6.73 -21.56
CA VAL A 78 14.32 5.53 -20.95
C VAL A 78 13.31 4.77 -20.11
N ARG A 79 13.18 3.46 -20.40
CA ARG A 79 12.28 2.52 -19.69
C ARG A 79 12.84 1.10 -19.69
N SER A 80 12.37 0.26 -18.78
CA SER A 80 12.66 -1.19 -18.76
C SER A 80 14.15 -1.55 -18.87
N LEU A 81 14.98 -0.93 -18.00
CA LEU A 81 16.43 -1.13 -18.04
C LEU A 81 16.85 -2.61 -17.98
N ALA A 82 17.78 -3.01 -18.86
CA ALA A 82 18.44 -4.32 -18.85
C ALA A 82 19.38 -4.48 -17.63
N PRO A 83 19.76 -5.71 -17.25
CA PRO A 83 20.68 -5.96 -16.12
C PRO A 83 21.98 -5.16 -16.18
N LYS A 84 22.67 -5.12 -17.32
CA LYS A 84 23.89 -4.33 -17.52
C LYS A 84 23.67 -2.82 -17.30
N GLN A 85 22.54 -2.28 -17.81
CA GLN A 85 22.18 -0.87 -17.63
C GLN A 85 21.88 -0.53 -16.17
N ARG A 86 21.25 -1.46 -15.42
CA ARG A 86 21.01 -1.30 -13.97
C ARG A 86 22.32 -1.27 -13.19
N MET A 87 23.27 -2.14 -13.54
CA MET A 87 24.58 -2.16 -12.92
C MET A 87 25.32 -0.84 -13.16
N HIS A 88 25.36 -0.37 -14.42
CA HIS A 88 25.94 0.91 -14.78
C HIS A 88 25.26 2.07 -14.03
N LEU A 89 23.93 2.12 -14.01
CA LEU A 89 23.21 3.16 -13.28
C LEU A 89 23.56 3.12 -11.77
N SER A 90 23.69 1.94 -11.16
CA SER A 90 24.02 1.83 -9.74
C SER A 90 25.45 2.26 -9.41
N SER A 91 26.40 2.08 -10.32
CA SER A 91 27.80 2.52 -10.14
C SER A 91 27.94 4.04 -10.32
N THR A 92 27.20 4.63 -11.26
CA THR A 92 27.27 6.06 -11.61
C THR A 92 26.33 6.94 -10.79
N LEU A 93 25.39 6.36 -10.02
CA LEU A 93 24.36 7.10 -9.28
C LEU A 93 24.99 8.00 -8.20
N LYS A 94 24.83 9.30 -8.33
CA LYS A 94 25.33 10.33 -7.40
C LYS A 94 24.26 11.38 -7.15
N VAL A 95 24.36 12.04 -5.98
CA VAL A 95 23.53 13.19 -5.59
C VAL A 95 24.31 14.47 -5.98
N GLU A 96 24.00 15.03 -7.13
CA GLU A 96 24.80 16.08 -7.79
C GLU A 96 24.18 17.48 -7.71
N GLY A 97 22.97 17.62 -7.19
CA GLY A 97 22.23 18.87 -7.19
C GLY A 97 21.65 19.25 -8.57
N LYS A 98 21.51 18.27 -9.47
CA LYS A 98 20.95 18.43 -10.81
C LYS A 98 19.65 17.63 -10.92
N ALA A 99 18.74 18.04 -11.78
CA ALA A 99 17.48 17.38 -12.09
C ALA A 99 17.10 17.63 -13.55
N HIS A 100 16.38 16.69 -14.14
CA HIS A 100 15.76 16.86 -15.45
C HIS A 100 14.29 17.25 -15.27
N PRO A 101 13.69 17.97 -16.23
CA PRO A 101 12.26 18.23 -16.24
C PRO A 101 11.46 16.95 -16.15
N VAL A 102 10.27 17.02 -15.54
CA VAL A 102 9.37 15.87 -15.49
C VAL A 102 8.46 15.85 -16.71
N ARG A 103 8.19 14.66 -17.28
CA ARG A 103 7.23 14.51 -18.36
C ARG A 103 5.81 14.56 -17.81
N ARG A 104 5.02 15.53 -18.27
CA ARG A 104 3.61 15.66 -17.89
C ARG A 104 2.78 14.55 -18.55
N THR A 105 1.89 13.94 -17.79
CA THR A 105 0.87 13.03 -18.28
C THR A 105 -0.38 13.16 -17.42
N TYR A 106 -1.53 12.73 -17.95
CA TYR A 106 -2.81 12.87 -17.27
C TYR A 106 -3.45 11.50 -17.05
N ILE A 107 -3.91 11.25 -15.83
CA ILE A 107 -4.73 10.06 -15.50
C ILE A 107 -6.13 10.49 -15.09
N PRO A 108 -7.18 9.80 -15.59
CA PRO A 108 -8.55 10.07 -15.17
C PRO A 108 -8.70 9.94 -13.65
N LYS A 109 -9.36 10.90 -13.01
CA LYS A 109 -9.81 10.72 -11.63
C LYS A 109 -11.00 9.78 -11.60
N PRO A 110 -11.00 8.75 -10.75
CA PRO A 110 -12.10 7.81 -10.68
C PRO A 110 -13.43 8.49 -10.33
N GLY A 111 -14.42 8.41 -11.24
CA GLY A 111 -15.78 8.91 -11.01
C GLY A 111 -16.01 10.39 -11.33
N THR A 112 -15.06 11.05 -12.00
CA THR A 112 -15.18 12.42 -12.50
C THR A 112 -14.60 12.49 -13.91
N GLU A 113 -14.90 13.55 -14.66
CA GLU A 113 -14.27 13.85 -15.95
C GLU A 113 -12.90 14.51 -15.78
N GLU A 114 -12.59 14.92 -14.57
CA GLU A 114 -11.30 15.54 -14.24
C GLU A 114 -10.14 14.58 -14.41
N LYS A 115 -9.04 15.10 -14.90
CA LYS A 115 -7.76 14.39 -15.02
C LYS A 115 -6.79 14.84 -13.91
N ARG A 116 -6.06 13.90 -13.36
CA ARG A 116 -4.96 14.17 -12.42
C ARG A 116 -3.67 14.34 -13.20
N PRO A 117 -3.02 15.51 -13.12
CA PRO A 117 -1.70 15.70 -13.74
C PRO A 117 -0.65 14.89 -12.97
N LEU A 118 0.20 14.17 -13.69
CA LEU A 118 1.38 13.49 -13.16
C LEU A 118 2.63 14.02 -13.84
N GLY A 119 3.69 14.24 -13.06
CA GLY A 119 5.02 14.50 -13.55
C GLY A 119 5.89 13.25 -13.43
N ILE A 120 6.33 12.70 -14.53
CA ILE A 120 7.14 11.48 -14.57
C ILE A 120 8.61 11.86 -14.71
N PRO A 121 9.45 11.71 -13.65
CA PRO A 121 10.87 11.98 -13.72
C PRO A 121 11.62 10.97 -14.60
N THR A 122 12.83 11.29 -15.02
CA THR A 122 13.73 10.35 -15.71
C THR A 122 14.05 9.14 -14.82
N MET A 123 14.52 8.05 -15.43
CA MET A 123 14.87 6.84 -14.66
C MET A 123 16.02 7.14 -13.67
N LYS A 124 17.00 7.97 -14.06
CA LYS A 124 18.10 8.45 -13.20
C LYS A 124 17.56 9.25 -12.02
N ASP A 125 16.67 10.22 -12.27
CA ASP A 125 16.09 11.03 -11.19
C ASP A 125 15.26 10.19 -10.22
N ARG A 126 14.44 9.25 -10.72
CA ARG A 126 13.69 8.32 -9.85
C ARG A 126 14.61 7.48 -8.96
N ALA A 127 15.72 6.98 -9.51
CA ALA A 127 16.72 6.23 -8.74
C ALA A 127 17.41 7.10 -7.68
N THR A 128 17.78 8.35 -8.05
CA THR A 128 18.37 9.31 -7.10
C THR A 128 17.35 9.71 -6.01
N GLN A 129 16.09 9.96 -6.37
CA GLN A 129 15.01 10.22 -5.41
C GLN A 129 14.79 9.03 -4.46
N ALA A 130 14.84 7.79 -4.97
CA ALA A 130 14.73 6.60 -4.15
C ALA A 130 15.91 6.47 -3.17
N LEU A 131 17.13 6.80 -3.61
CA LEU A 131 18.32 6.81 -2.76
C LEU A 131 18.22 7.85 -1.63
N VAL A 132 17.82 9.08 -1.98
CA VAL A 132 17.61 10.15 -1.00
C VAL A 132 16.46 9.80 -0.03
N LYS A 133 15.39 9.21 -0.52
CA LYS A 133 14.28 8.73 0.32
C LYS A 133 14.76 7.67 1.30
N LEU A 134 15.61 6.71 0.90
CA LEU A 134 16.19 5.71 1.81
C LEU A 134 16.92 6.36 2.99
N ALA A 135 17.51 7.53 2.79
CA ALA A 135 18.27 8.27 3.81
C ALA A 135 17.39 9.20 4.67
N LEU A 136 16.41 9.90 4.06
CA LEU A 136 15.57 10.88 4.78
C LEU A 136 14.40 10.24 5.52
N GLU A 137 13.78 9.20 4.96
CA GLU A 137 12.56 8.59 5.53
C GLU A 137 12.75 8.09 6.97
N PRO A 138 13.86 7.42 7.36
CA PRO A 138 14.07 7.00 8.75
C PRO A 138 14.19 8.17 9.73
N GLU A 139 14.78 9.29 9.34
CA GLU A 139 14.85 10.49 10.15
C GLU A 139 13.46 11.04 10.46
N TRP A 140 12.64 11.19 9.42
CA TRP A 140 11.31 11.78 9.55
C TRP A 140 10.30 10.83 10.19
N GLU A 141 10.45 9.52 9.99
CA GLU A 141 9.62 8.54 10.70
C GLU A 141 9.81 8.57 12.23
N ALA A 142 10.97 9.01 12.72
CA ALA A 142 11.20 9.24 14.15
C ALA A 142 10.47 10.48 14.70
N LYS A 143 10.13 11.43 13.81
CA LYS A 143 9.48 12.72 14.16
C LYS A 143 7.97 12.69 13.94
N PHE A 144 7.49 12.03 12.89
CA PHE A 144 6.09 12.08 12.48
C PHE A 144 5.11 11.69 13.56
N GLU A 145 4.01 12.42 13.60
CA GLU A 145 2.91 12.26 14.56
C GLU A 145 2.26 10.86 14.46
N SER A 146 1.73 10.38 15.58
CA SER A 146 1.15 9.03 15.69
C SER A 146 -0.10 8.83 14.81
N ASN A 147 -0.92 9.87 14.64
CA ASN A 147 -2.16 9.83 13.86
C ASN A 147 -2.01 10.35 12.41
N SER A 148 -0.79 10.43 11.90
CA SER A 148 -0.49 10.64 10.48
C SER A 148 -0.19 9.29 9.81
N TYR A 149 -0.93 8.91 8.78
CA TYR A 149 -0.93 7.53 8.22
C TYR A 149 -0.56 7.44 6.74
N GLY A 150 -0.98 8.41 5.91
CA GLY A 150 -0.77 8.36 4.46
C GLY A 150 0.70 8.36 4.05
N PHE A 151 1.06 7.54 3.06
CA PHE A 151 2.39 7.42 2.46
C PHE A 151 3.52 6.98 3.42
N ARG A 152 3.21 6.61 4.64
CA ARG A 152 4.19 6.19 5.65
C ARG A 152 4.40 4.68 5.65
N PRO A 153 5.64 4.19 5.84
CA PRO A 153 5.91 2.76 5.89
C PRO A 153 5.22 2.09 7.09
N GLY A 154 4.67 0.90 6.87
CA GLY A 154 3.98 0.11 7.89
C GLY A 154 2.63 0.65 8.35
N ARG A 155 2.13 1.76 7.79
CA ARG A 155 0.82 2.35 8.09
C ARG A 155 -0.12 2.24 6.90
N SER A 156 -1.44 2.25 7.18
CA SER A 156 -2.49 2.06 6.18
C SER A 156 -3.70 2.96 6.45
N CYS A 157 -4.62 3.02 5.48
CA CYS A 157 -5.91 3.68 5.66
C CYS A 157 -6.74 3.03 6.79
N HIS A 158 -6.59 1.72 7.00
CA HIS A 158 -7.28 1.00 8.07
C HIS A 158 -6.80 1.45 9.46
N ASP A 159 -5.52 1.85 9.61
CA ASP A 159 -5.03 2.46 10.85
C ASP A 159 -5.73 3.80 11.14
N ALA A 160 -5.97 4.61 10.11
CA ALA A 160 -6.69 5.87 10.24
C ALA A 160 -8.17 5.64 10.63
N ILE A 161 -8.84 4.68 9.99
CA ILE A 161 -10.24 4.31 10.31
C ILE A 161 -10.35 3.77 11.74
N GLU A 162 -9.41 2.94 12.19
CA GLU A 162 -9.38 2.44 13.57
C GLU A 162 -9.08 3.56 14.57
N ALA A 163 -8.24 4.54 14.22
CA ALA A 163 -8.03 5.73 15.05
C ALA A 163 -9.33 6.55 15.20
N ILE A 164 -10.07 6.74 14.11
CA ILE A 164 -11.38 7.41 14.16
C ILE A 164 -12.36 6.60 15.01
N PHE A 165 -12.45 5.27 14.83
CA PHE A 165 -13.28 4.41 15.65
C PHE A 165 -13.00 4.58 17.14
N ASN A 166 -11.72 4.61 17.55
CA ASN A 166 -11.32 4.80 18.93
C ASN A 166 -11.74 6.17 19.50
N HIS A 167 -11.77 7.24 18.68
CA HIS A 167 -12.27 8.54 19.10
C HIS A 167 -13.79 8.59 19.24
N VAL A 168 -14.53 8.07 18.27
CA VAL A 168 -16.01 8.10 18.29
C VAL A 168 -16.60 7.07 19.27
N SER A 169 -15.83 6.05 19.67
CA SER A 169 -16.25 5.08 20.68
C SER A 169 -16.28 5.67 22.11
N GLN A 170 -15.67 6.82 22.33
CA GLN A 170 -15.67 7.51 23.63
C GLN A 170 -16.85 8.46 23.81
N GLY A 171 -17.58 8.79 22.75
CA GLY A 171 -18.71 9.73 22.78
C GLY A 171 -19.02 10.27 21.40
N ALA A 172 -20.18 10.89 21.27
CA ALA A 172 -20.57 11.60 20.05
C ALA A 172 -19.64 12.80 19.84
N LYS A 173 -19.37 13.13 18.57
CA LYS A 173 -18.38 14.16 18.19
C LYS A 173 -18.90 15.06 17.08
N TRP A 174 -18.54 16.32 17.14
CA TRP A 174 -18.44 17.21 15.99
C TRP A 174 -17.17 16.89 15.23
N VAL A 175 -17.21 16.93 13.93
CA VAL A 175 -16.12 16.55 13.04
C VAL A 175 -15.94 17.59 11.96
N LEU A 176 -14.77 18.20 11.91
CA LEU A 176 -14.30 18.90 10.71
C LEU A 176 -13.76 17.84 9.76
N ASP A 177 -14.42 17.65 8.63
CA ASP A 177 -14.01 16.81 7.50
C ASP A 177 -13.46 17.75 6.41
N ALA A 178 -12.14 17.68 6.16
CA ALA A 178 -11.46 18.66 5.32
C ALA A 178 -10.39 18.02 4.40
N ASP A 179 -10.23 18.63 3.23
CA ASP A 179 -9.27 18.30 2.19
C ASP A 179 -8.42 19.54 1.86
N ILE A 180 -7.11 19.36 1.66
CA ILE A 180 -6.20 20.46 1.30
C ILE A 180 -6.24 20.65 -0.22
N ALA A 181 -6.48 21.88 -0.66
CA ALA A 181 -6.61 22.24 -2.07
C ALA A 181 -5.28 22.04 -2.81
N LYS A 182 -5.24 21.12 -3.79
CA LYS A 182 -4.06 20.89 -4.66
C LYS A 182 -2.74 20.80 -3.86
N CYS A 183 -2.73 20.07 -2.73
CA CYS A 183 -1.62 20.05 -1.79
C CYS A 183 -0.25 19.88 -2.47
N PHE A 184 -0.11 18.88 -3.35
CA PHE A 184 1.15 18.63 -4.07
C PHE A 184 1.57 19.76 -5.03
N ASP A 185 0.63 20.53 -5.53
CA ASP A 185 0.87 21.54 -6.57
C ASP A 185 1.12 22.94 -5.98
N ARG A 186 0.87 23.14 -4.66
CA ARG A 186 0.91 24.46 -4.00
C ARG A 186 1.92 24.60 -2.88
N ILE A 187 2.60 23.51 -2.46
CA ILE A 187 3.59 23.59 -1.38
C ILE A 187 4.71 24.56 -1.75
N GLU A 188 4.88 25.62 -0.96
CA GLU A 188 5.96 26.59 -1.13
C GLU A 188 7.32 25.95 -0.93
N HIS A 189 8.25 26.19 -1.90
CA HIS A 189 9.59 25.57 -1.92
C HIS A 189 10.48 26.06 -0.78
N GLY A 190 10.45 27.36 -0.48
CA GLY A 190 11.25 27.99 0.59
C GLY A 190 10.98 27.37 1.95
N PRO A 191 9.75 27.52 2.48
CA PRO A 191 9.34 26.96 3.77
C PRO A 191 9.51 25.45 3.87
N LEU A 192 9.23 24.70 2.78
CA LEU A 192 9.48 23.26 2.74
C LEU A 192 10.96 22.92 2.93
N LEU A 193 11.87 23.59 2.21
CA LEU A 193 13.32 23.36 2.30
C LEU A 193 13.89 23.75 3.67
N GLU A 194 13.34 24.77 4.30
CA GLU A 194 13.67 25.15 5.68
C GLU A 194 13.22 24.08 6.66
N LYS A 195 12.00 23.60 6.52
CA LYS A 195 11.43 22.55 7.39
C LYS A 195 12.16 21.23 7.25
N VAL A 196 12.57 20.82 6.04
CA VAL A 196 13.40 19.62 5.82
C VAL A 196 14.72 19.73 6.57
N ASN A 197 15.33 20.92 6.64
CA ASN A 197 16.49 21.27 7.43
C ASN A 197 17.64 20.23 7.33
N THR A 198 18.09 19.96 6.12
CA THR A 198 19.05 18.91 5.79
C THR A 198 20.43 19.47 5.38
N THR A 199 21.35 18.58 4.97
CA THR A 199 22.70 18.98 4.53
C THR A 199 22.66 19.84 3.27
N PRO A 200 23.65 20.73 3.03
CA PRO A 200 23.69 21.59 1.84
C PRO A 200 23.57 20.80 0.51
N THR A 201 24.22 19.65 0.42
CA THR A 201 24.14 18.77 -0.77
C THR A 201 22.72 18.28 -1.02
N LEU A 202 22.04 17.79 0.03
CA LEU A 202 20.64 17.34 -0.07
C LEU A 202 19.70 18.51 -0.34
N ARG A 203 19.91 19.65 0.31
CA ARG A 203 19.11 20.85 0.07
C ARG A 203 19.19 21.31 -1.40
N ARG A 204 20.39 21.32 -2.00
CA ARG A 204 20.57 21.62 -3.42
C ARG A 204 19.84 20.61 -4.32
N GLN A 205 19.94 19.33 -4.02
CA GLN A 205 19.28 18.29 -4.80
C GLN A 205 17.75 18.39 -4.71
N LEU A 206 17.20 18.62 -3.53
CA LEU A 206 15.76 18.82 -3.34
C LEU A 206 15.29 20.07 -4.10
N LYS A 207 16.01 21.19 -3.99
CA LYS A 207 15.72 22.42 -4.74
C LYS A 207 15.74 22.18 -6.25
N ALA A 208 16.72 21.40 -6.75
CA ALA A 208 16.78 21.06 -8.16
C ALA A 208 15.55 20.29 -8.64
N TRP A 209 15.08 19.29 -7.90
CA TRP A 209 13.84 18.55 -8.26
C TRP A 209 12.58 19.41 -8.17
N LEU A 210 12.49 20.29 -7.18
CA LEU A 210 11.34 21.19 -7.02
C LEU A 210 11.24 22.19 -8.17
N LYS A 211 12.39 22.67 -8.67
CA LYS A 211 12.50 23.66 -9.76
C LYS A 211 12.78 23.04 -11.14
N ALA A 212 12.70 21.72 -11.29
CA ALA A 212 13.07 21.04 -12.53
C ALA A 212 12.18 21.38 -13.75
N GLY A 213 10.99 21.94 -13.53
CA GLY A 213 10.03 22.22 -14.58
C GLY A 213 9.30 20.97 -15.09
N MET A 214 8.33 21.20 -15.94
CA MET A 214 7.48 20.16 -16.55
C MET A 214 7.50 20.30 -18.08
N MET A 215 7.70 19.17 -18.77
CA MET A 215 7.61 19.07 -20.22
C MET A 215 6.23 18.58 -20.63
N GLU A 216 5.52 19.37 -21.41
CA GLU A 216 4.21 19.04 -21.99
C GLU A 216 4.16 19.48 -23.46
N GLY A 217 3.79 18.58 -24.38
CA GLY A 217 3.74 18.91 -25.81
C GLY A 217 5.05 19.33 -26.46
N GLY A 218 6.21 19.11 -25.81
CA GLY A 218 7.51 19.57 -26.27
C GLY A 218 7.97 20.89 -25.63
N GLU A 219 7.11 21.57 -24.87
CA GLU A 219 7.40 22.83 -24.19
C GLU A 219 7.75 22.62 -22.72
N LEU A 220 8.63 23.48 -22.19
CA LEU A 220 9.06 23.48 -20.80
C LEU A 220 8.27 24.53 -20.01
N PHE A 221 7.52 24.07 -19.01
CA PHE A 221 6.83 24.93 -18.05
C PHE A 221 7.60 24.98 -16.72
N PRO A 222 7.94 26.16 -16.22
CA PRO A 222 8.61 26.30 -14.92
C PRO A 222 7.70 25.83 -13.78
N THR A 223 8.31 25.44 -12.65
CA THR A 223 7.61 25.08 -11.40
C THR A 223 8.10 25.98 -10.26
N ASP A 224 7.29 26.96 -9.87
CA ASP A 224 7.61 27.90 -8.80
C ASP A 224 7.11 27.42 -7.44
N ALA A 225 6.08 26.56 -7.43
CA ALA A 225 5.53 25.92 -6.25
C ALA A 225 5.21 24.44 -6.52
N GLY A 226 4.99 23.69 -5.44
CA GLY A 226 4.56 22.30 -5.51
C GLY A 226 5.69 21.27 -5.59
N THR A 227 5.29 20.02 -5.49
CA THR A 227 6.17 18.86 -5.68
C THR A 227 5.62 18.00 -6.81
N PRO A 228 6.42 17.54 -7.78
CA PRO A 228 5.92 16.77 -8.92
C PRO A 228 5.14 15.53 -8.47
N GLN A 229 3.84 15.47 -8.81
CA GLN A 229 3.03 14.27 -8.55
C GLN A 229 3.53 13.11 -9.43
N GLY A 230 4.13 12.08 -8.82
CA GLY A 230 4.72 10.93 -9.53
C GLY A 230 6.20 10.70 -9.20
N GLY A 231 6.88 11.65 -8.56
CA GLY A 231 8.21 11.46 -7.99
C GLY A 231 8.19 10.51 -6.78
N CYS A 232 9.25 9.72 -6.62
CA CYS A 232 9.38 8.77 -5.50
C CYS A 232 9.46 9.46 -4.13
N ILE A 233 9.95 10.71 -4.08
CA ILE A 233 10.19 11.47 -2.84
C ILE A 233 9.02 12.38 -2.48
N SER A 234 8.18 12.79 -3.44
CA SER A 234 7.11 13.78 -3.24
C SER A 234 6.14 13.42 -2.10
N PRO A 235 5.72 12.14 -1.92
CA PRO A 235 4.88 11.79 -0.77
C PRO A 235 5.54 12.02 0.59
N LEU A 236 6.85 11.82 0.70
CA LEU A 236 7.60 12.12 1.91
C LEU A 236 7.67 13.63 2.17
N LEU A 237 7.95 14.42 1.13
CA LEU A 237 7.98 15.89 1.22
C LEU A 237 6.62 16.47 1.61
N CYS A 238 5.52 15.95 1.07
CA CYS A 238 4.17 16.34 1.48
C CYS A 238 3.93 16.05 2.97
N ASN A 239 4.31 14.88 3.47
CA ASN A 239 4.19 14.58 4.89
C ASN A 239 5.07 15.48 5.76
N ILE A 240 6.25 15.88 5.29
CA ILE A 240 7.13 16.85 5.98
C ILE A 240 6.47 18.23 6.02
N ALA A 241 5.91 18.70 4.90
CA ALA A 241 5.20 19.98 4.84
C ALA A 241 4.09 20.07 5.89
N LEU A 242 3.32 18.99 6.05
CA LEU A 242 2.16 18.92 6.94
C LEU A 242 2.50 18.42 8.37
N HIS A 243 3.75 18.07 8.65
CA HIS A 243 4.17 17.66 9.99
C HIS A 243 4.12 18.85 10.96
N GLY A 244 3.75 18.58 12.21
CA GLY A 244 3.64 19.58 13.28
C GLY A 244 2.23 20.15 13.45
N LEU A 245 1.29 19.89 12.54
CA LEU A 245 -0.09 20.37 12.66
C LEU A 245 -0.79 19.81 13.92
N MET A 246 -0.61 18.52 14.20
CA MET A 246 -1.22 17.90 15.38
C MET A 246 -0.60 18.44 16.68
N GLU A 247 0.70 18.67 16.69
CA GLU A 247 1.42 19.25 17.84
C GLU A 247 1.01 20.71 18.06
N ALA A 248 0.86 21.49 16.98
CA ALA A 248 0.38 22.87 17.03
C ALA A 248 -1.07 22.96 17.54
N LEU A 249 -1.95 22.09 17.07
CA LEU A 249 -3.32 22.00 17.61
C LEU A 249 -3.33 21.61 19.10
N ALA A 250 -2.49 20.67 19.51
CA ALA A 250 -2.41 20.26 20.90
C ALA A 250 -1.87 21.39 21.83
N ALA A 251 -0.97 22.22 21.31
CA ALA A 251 -0.46 23.39 22.02
C ALA A 251 -1.54 24.48 22.15
N GLN A 252 -2.31 24.74 21.07
CA GLN A 252 -3.39 25.72 21.06
C GLN A 252 -4.59 25.30 21.92
N PHE A 253 -4.91 24.01 21.93
CA PHE A 253 -6.07 23.44 22.65
C PHE A 253 -5.61 22.36 23.66
N PRO A 254 -4.90 22.70 24.71
CA PRO A 254 -4.35 21.74 25.67
C PRO A 254 -5.47 21.08 26.49
N THR A 255 -5.28 19.82 26.84
CA THR A 255 -6.22 19.08 27.71
C THR A 255 -6.31 19.71 29.11
N ARG A 256 -7.53 20.04 29.55
CA ARG A 256 -7.85 20.56 30.89
C ARG A 256 -8.83 19.62 31.58
N ARG A 257 -8.33 18.52 32.15
CA ARG A 257 -9.13 17.41 32.69
C ARG A 257 -10.12 17.86 33.77
N ARG A 258 -9.75 18.80 34.64
CA ARG A 258 -10.63 19.35 35.69
C ARG A 258 -11.84 20.08 35.12
N GLN A 259 -11.73 20.63 33.91
CA GLN A 259 -12.80 21.33 33.18
C GLN A 259 -13.52 20.39 32.15
N GLY A 260 -13.19 19.09 32.11
CA GLY A 260 -13.75 18.16 31.15
C GLY A 260 -13.34 18.42 29.70
N PHE A 261 -12.35 19.30 29.46
CA PHE A 261 -11.87 19.65 28.14
C PHE A 261 -10.72 18.73 27.72
N TYR A 262 -10.85 18.15 26.53
CA TYR A 262 -9.84 17.27 25.91
C TYR A 262 -9.35 17.86 24.60
N THR A 263 -8.06 17.75 24.33
CA THR A 263 -7.45 18.15 23.07
C THR A 263 -8.19 17.54 21.88
N PRO A 264 -8.52 18.34 20.83
CA PRO A 264 -9.15 17.83 19.61
C PRO A 264 -8.32 16.73 18.96
N GLY A 265 -9.00 15.66 18.56
CA GLY A 265 -8.34 14.53 17.89
C GLY A 265 -8.13 14.81 16.39
N LEU A 266 -6.89 15.03 15.95
CA LEU A 266 -6.55 15.11 14.52
C LEU A 266 -6.14 13.74 13.99
N ILE A 267 -6.79 13.28 12.92
CA ILE A 267 -6.41 12.07 12.16
C ILE A 267 -6.18 12.46 10.71
N ARG A 268 -4.98 12.20 10.20
CA ARG A 268 -4.54 12.61 8.86
C ARG A 268 -4.09 11.44 7.98
N TYR A 269 -4.53 11.43 6.75
CA TYR A 269 -4.07 10.51 5.72
C TYR A 269 -3.60 11.30 4.48
N ALA A 270 -2.33 11.62 4.40
CA ALA A 270 -1.75 12.55 3.43
C ALA A 270 -2.38 13.96 3.54
N ASP A 271 -3.09 14.39 2.52
CA ASP A 271 -3.83 15.67 2.42
C ASP A 271 -5.26 15.61 2.96
N ASP A 272 -5.86 14.41 3.07
CA ASP A 272 -7.16 14.21 3.71
C ASP A 272 -7.01 14.17 5.24
N PHE A 273 -7.84 14.89 6.00
CA PHE A 273 -7.83 14.82 7.46
C PHE A 273 -9.19 15.11 8.10
N VAL A 274 -9.33 14.65 9.34
CA VAL A 274 -10.49 14.98 10.19
C VAL A 274 -10.03 15.46 11.56
N VAL A 275 -10.77 16.44 12.11
CA VAL A 275 -10.63 16.90 13.51
C VAL A 275 -11.92 16.56 14.25
N LEU A 276 -11.79 15.92 15.43
CA LEU A 276 -12.93 15.45 16.22
C LEU A 276 -12.91 16.08 17.62
N HIS A 277 -14.02 16.68 18.03
CA HIS A 277 -14.23 17.19 19.37
C HIS A 277 -15.70 17.07 19.80
N GLN A 278 -15.97 17.16 21.11
CA GLN A 278 -17.34 17.11 21.65
C GLN A 278 -18.10 18.40 21.40
N ASP A 279 -17.40 19.51 21.43
CA ASP A 279 -17.91 20.86 21.27
C ASP A 279 -17.71 21.36 19.84
N ARG A 280 -18.80 21.94 19.25
CA ARG A 280 -18.81 22.51 17.91
C ARG A 280 -17.92 23.74 17.80
N ALA A 281 -18.00 24.65 18.79
CA ALA A 281 -17.21 25.88 18.80
C ALA A 281 -15.71 25.59 18.73
N VAL A 282 -15.24 24.58 19.47
CA VAL A 282 -13.83 24.14 19.42
C VAL A 282 -13.44 23.61 18.03
N VAL A 283 -14.35 22.92 17.33
CA VAL A 283 -14.09 22.43 15.95
C VAL A 283 -14.01 23.59 14.96
N GLU A 284 -14.85 24.61 15.11
CA GLU A 284 -14.81 25.85 14.33
C GLU A 284 -13.53 26.65 14.57
N ASP A 285 -13.10 26.75 15.84
CA ASP A 285 -11.80 27.36 16.20
C ASP A 285 -10.62 26.57 15.61
N CYS A 286 -10.68 25.24 15.63
CA CYS A 286 -9.67 24.40 14.97
C CYS A 286 -9.62 24.67 13.48
N GLN A 287 -10.76 24.85 12.80
CA GLN A 287 -10.79 25.19 11.39
C GLN A 287 -10.08 26.52 11.11
N ARG A 288 -10.40 27.58 11.89
CA ARG A 288 -9.72 28.88 11.77
C ARG A 288 -8.22 28.77 11.99
N PHE A 289 -7.82 28.10 13.05
CA PHE A 289 -6.42 27.84 13.35
C PHE A 289 -5.68 27.10 12.21
N ILE A 290 -6.28 26.05 11.68
CA ILE A 290 -5.68 25.25 10.59
C ILE A 290 -5.51 26.08 9.33
N VAL A 291 -6.46 26.93 8.99
CA VAL A 291 -6.35 27.85 7.83
C VAL A 291 -5.11 28.74 7.98
N GLU A 292 -4.92 29.35 9.14
CA GLU A 292 -3.75 30.20 9.40
C GLU A 292 -2.45 29.40 9.42
N TRP A 293 -2.46 28.21 10.02
CA TRP A 293 -1.28 27.34 10.09
C TRP A 293 -0.80 26.85 8.71
N LEU A 294 -1.71 26.69 7.74
CA LEU A 294 -1.38 26.25 6.39
C LEU A 294 -0.79 27.36 5.50
N LYS A 295 -1.13 28.63 5.76
CA LYS A 295 -0.74 29.78 4.91
C LYS A 295 0.77 29.90 4.67
N PRO A 296 1.67 29.77 5.68
CA PRO A 296 3.11 29.89 5.45
C PRO A 296 3.68 28.83 4.50
N MET A 297 2.97 27.69 4.37
CA MET A 297 3.34 26.61 3.44
C MET A 297 2.69 26.78 2.05
N GLY A 298 1.96 27.89 1.80
CA GLY A 298 1.21 28.13 0.55
C GLY A 298 -0.03 27.28 0.38
N LEU A 299 -0.52 26.67 1.47
CA LEU A 299 -1.64 25.73 1.43
C LEU A 299 -2.93 26.36 1.95
N SER A 300 -4.05 25.85 1.45
CA SER A 300 -5.39 26.26 1.86
C SER A 300 -6.33 25.06 1.90
N LEU A 301 -7.39 25.15 2.68
CA LEU A 301 -8.46 24.15 2.67
C LEU A 301 -9.26 24.27 1.37
N LYS A 302 -9.84 23.17 0.94
CA LYS A 302 -10.76 23.12 -0.20
C LYS A 302 -12.19 23.39 0.27
N PRO A 303 -12.80 24.58 -0.03
CA PRO A 303 -14.07 24.97 0.54
C PRO A 303 -15.21 23.97 0.25
N GLU A 304 -15.28 23.43 -0.97
CA GLU A 304 -16.35 22.53 -1.41
C GLU A 304 -16.30 21.15 -0.73
N LYS A 305 -15.17 20.83 -0.07
CA LYS A 305 -14.97 19.59 0.66
C LYS A 305 -14.77 19.78 2.16
N THR A 306 -14.77 21.03 2.63
CA THR A 306 -14.64 21.34 4.06
C THR A 306 -16.00 21.49 4.67
N ARG A 307 -16.33 20.65 5.66
CA ARG A 307 -17.63 20.67 6.33
C ARG A 307 -17.49 20.27 7.80
N ILE A 308 -18.41 20.80 8.61
CA ILE A 308 -18.54 20.44 10.03
C ILE A 308 -19.85 19.67 10.20
N VAL A 309 -19.74 18.42 10.62
CA VAL A 309 -20.88 17.51 10.81
C VAL A 309 -20.85 16.87 12.19
N HIS A 310 -22.00 16.41 12.67
CA HIS A 310 -22.08 15.65 13.91
C HIS A 310 -22.20 14.15 13.64
N THR A 311 -21.58 13.32 14.47
CA THR A 311 -21.54 11.86 14.26
C THR A 311 -22.87 11.16 14.57
N LEU A 312 -23.69 11.71 15.45
CA LEU A 312 -24.93 11.12 15.97
C LEU A 312 -26.18 11.88 15.57
N VAL A 313 -26.17 13.20 15.68
CA VAL A 313 -27.34 14.07 15.50
C VAL A 313 -27.29 14.71 14.11
N GLN A 314 -28.46 14.94 13.49
CA GLN A 314 -28.55 15.65 12.23
C GLN A 314 -28.07 17.10 12.42
N SER A 315 -27.13 17.52 11.58
CA SER A 315 -26.72 18.93 11.46
C SER A 315 -27.14 19.48 10.09
N GLU A 316 -26.96 20.78 9.87
CA GLU A 316 -27.24 21.45 8.59
C GLU A 316 -26.55 20.76 7.40
N GLN A 317 -25.32 20.29 7.59
CA GLN A 317 -24.51 19.62 6.57
C GLN A 317 -24.64 18.08 6.59
N GLY A 318 -25.62 17.55 7.35
CA GLY A 318 -25.91 16.14 7.44
C GLY A 318 -25.46 15.49 8.75
N VAL A 319 -25.45 14.15 8.78
CA VAL A 319 -25.04 13.36 9.94
C VAL A 319 -24.01 12.30 9.56
N GLY A 320 -22.92 12.23 10.32
CA GLY A 320 -21.77 11.38 10.00
C GLY A 320 -21.00 11.89 8.77
N PHE A 321 -19.90 11.25 8.43
CA PHE A 321 -18.98 11.66 7.37
C PHE A 321 -18.40 10.49 6.62
N ASP A 322 -17.84 10.75 5.43
CA ASP A 322 -17.14 9.78 4.61
C ASP A 322 -15.65 10.07 4.68
N PHE A 323 -14.84 9.06 5.04
CA PHE A 323 -13.39 9.20 5.08
C PHE A 323 -12.72 7.97 4.45
N LEU A 324 -11.80 8.16 3.54
CA LEU A 324 -11.07 7.11 2.80
C LEU A 324 -12.00 6.02 2.21
N GLY A 325 -13.18 6.43 1.77
CA GLY A 325 -14.18 5.52 1.19
C GLY A 325 -15.06 4.78 2.20
N PHE A 326 -14.93 5.06 3.48
CA PHE A 326 -15.77 4.54 4.54
C PHE A 326 -16.77 5.59 5.01
N ARG A 327 -18.01 5.19 5.27
CA ARG A 327 -19.04 5.98 5.95
C ARG A 327 -18.98 5.72 7.43
N ILE A 328 -18.74 6.75 8.24
CA ILE A 328 -18.69 6.70 9.70
C ILE A 328 -19.92 7.43 10.24
N ARG A 329 -20.71 6.75 11.08
CA ARG A 329 -21.91 7.33 11.70
C ARG A 329 -22.23 6.59 13.01
N GLN A 330 -22.77 7.35 13.98
CA GLN A 330 -23.40 6.80 15.17
C GLN A 330 -24.93 6.81 15.01
N PHE A 331 -25.59 5.91 15.68
CA PHE A 331 -27.04 5.75 15.67
C PHE A 331 -27.55 5.64 17.11
N PRO A 332 -28.65 6.32 17.49
CA PRO A 332 -29.27 6.10 18.78
C PRO A 332 -29.52 4.61 19.00
N ALA A 333 -29.25 4.08 20.17
CA ALA A 333 -29.40 2.67 20.47
C ALA A 333 -29.89 2.46 21.90
N GLY A 334 -30.90 1.63 22.07
CA GLY A 334 -31.40 1.19 23.37
C GLY A 334 -30.39 0.30 24.12
N LYS A 335 -30.76 -0.06 25.35
CA LYS A 335 -29.86 -0.72 26.33
C LYS A 335 -29.11 -1.96 25.81
N ALA A 336 -29.72 -2.77 24.92
CA ALA A 336 -29.14 -4.04 24.45
C ALA A 336 -28.04 -3.87 23.39
N ARG A 337 -28.09 -2.82 22.56
CA ARG A 337 -27.18 -2.63 21.41
C ARG A 337 -26.27 -1.39 21.54
N CYS A 338 -26.23 -0.82 22.72
CA CYS A 338 -25.49 0.41 22.99
C CYS A 338 -23.98 0.15 23.14
N ALA A 339 -23.16 1.03 22.59
CA ALA A 339 -21.73 1.10 22.88
C ALA A 339 -21.50 1.35 24.38
N LYS A 340 -20.39 0.79 24.91
CA LYS A 340 -19.99 0.97 26.31
C LYS A 340 -18.60 1.57 26.38
N THR A 341 -18.34 2.34 27.41
CA THR A 341 -16.99 2.79 27.77
C THR A 341 -16.16 1.60 28.26
N SER A 342 -14.84 1.80 28.41
CA SER A 342 -13.94 0.82 29.06
C SER A 342 -14.36 0.47 30.49
N THR A 343 -15.07 1.38 31.16
CA THR A 343 -15.63 1.20 32.52
C THR A 343 -17.04 0.58 32.53
N GLY A 344 -17.57 0.17 31.36
CA GLY A 344 -18.89 -0.47 31.24
C GLY A 344 -20.07 0.51 31.16
N LYS A 345 -19.88 1.83 31.29
CA LYS A 345 -20.95 2.84 31.16
C LYS A 345 -21.53 2.82 29.73
N ARG A 346 -22.85 2.74 29.61
CA ARG A 346 -23.57 2.78 28.34
C ARG A 346 -23.57 4.19 27.75
N LEU A 347 -23.36 4.31 26.44
CA LEU A 347 -23.23 5.59 25.75
C LEU A 347 -24.49 6.04 25.00
N GLY A 348 -25.57 5.21 24.94
CA GLY A 348 -26.84 5.55 24.28
C GLY A 348 -26.80 5.47 22.73
N PHE A 349 -25.70 5.03 22.13
CA PHE A 349 -25.58 4.91 20.69
C PHE A 349 -24.80 3.64 20.27
N SER A 350 -24.96 3.24 19.01
CA SER A 350 -24.12 2.26 18.32
C SER A 350 -23.30 2.94 17.23
N ILE A 351 -22.08 2.44 16.98
CA ILE A 351 -21.19 2.97 15.95
C ILE A 351 -21.28 2.05 14.73
N ARG A 352 -21.45 2.63 13.55
CA ARG A 352 -21.41 1.87 12.30
C ARG A 352 -20.42 2.51 11.34
N ILE A 353 -19.44 1.70 10.93
CA ILE A 353 -18.50 2.01 9.85
C ILE A 353 -18.73 0.99 8.74
N LYS A 354 -19.00 1.48 7.54
CA LYS A 354 -19.31 0.64 6.36
C LYS A 354 -18.77 1.30 5.08
N PRO A 355 -18.72 0.58 3.94
CA PRO A 355 -18.39 1.20 2.65
C PRO A 355 -19.30 2.41 2.37
N SER A 356 -18.73 3.51 1.92
CA SER A 356 -19.50 4.70 1.55
C SER A 356 -20.30 4.46 0.27
N LYS A 357 -21.38 5.25 0.08
CA LYS A 357 -22.22 5.18 -1.13
C LYS A 357 -21.39 5.42 -2.41
N PRO A 358 -20.55 6.47 -2.50
CA PRO A 358 -19.68 6.68 -3.66
C PRO A 358 -18.71 5.52 -3.95
N SER A 359 -18.15 4.88 -2.91
CA SER A 359 -17.27 3.71 -3.08
C SER A 359 -18.01 2.50 -3.64
N THR A 360 -19.23 2.27 -3.17
CA THR A 360 -20.10 1.19 -3.62
C THR A 360 -20.51 1.38 -5.09
N GLU A 361 -20.96 2.59 -5.44
CA GLU A 361 -21.34 2.94 -6.81
C GLU A 361 -20.17 2.85 -7.79
N ARG A 362 -18.96 3.27 -7.37
CA ARG A 362 -17.74 3.14 -8.17
C ARG A 362 -17.41 1.68 -8.44
N HIS A 363 -17.55 0.80 -7.46
CA HIS A 363 -17.34 -0.63 -7.63
C HIS A 363 -18.34 -1.21 -8.64
N ILE A 364 -19.61 -0.88 -8.53
CA ILE A 364 -20.67 -1.27 -9.48
C ILE A 364 -20.33 -0.81 -10.90
N ARG A 365 -19.95 0.45 -11.07
CA ARG A 365 -19.57 0.99 -12.39
C ARG A 365 -18.38 0.26 -12.98
N ASN A 366 -17.36 -0.05 -12.17
CA ASN A 366 -16.17 -0.80 -12.62
C ASN A 366 -16.53 -2.22 -13.07
N LEU A 367 -17.36 -2.94 -12.31
CA LEU A 367 -17.84 -4.27 -12.69
C LEU A 367 -18.67 -4.21 -13.98
N ARG A 368 -19.60 -3.28 -14.09
CA ARG A 368 -20.43 -3.08 -15.29
C ARG A 368 -19.59 -2.78 -16.53
N GLN A 369 -18.62 -1.88 -16.42
CA GLN A 369 -17.71 -1.56 -17.51
C GLN A 369 -16.88 -2.78 -17.92
N THR A 370 -16.40 -3.56 -16.96
CA THR A 370 -15.65 -4.78 -17.23
C THR A 370 -16.50 -5.79 -18.01
N LEU A 371 -17.73 -6.03 -17.60
CA LEU A 371 -18.64 -6.93 -18.31
C LEU A 371 -18.98 -6.45 -19.73
N ARG A 372 -19.16 -5.14 -19.92
CA ARG A 372 -19.38 -4.55 -21.25
C ARG A 372 -18.19 -4.74 -22.19
N THR A 373 -16.98 -4.49 -21.69
CA THR A 373 -15.74 -4.67 -22.46
C THR A 373 -15.49 -6.15 -22.82
N HIS A 374 -15.96 -7.08 -21.97
CA HIS A 374 -15.73 -8.51 -22.11
C HIS A 374 -17.00 -9.30 -22.46
N ARG A 375 -17.87 -8.77 -23.33
CA ARG A 375 -19.12 -9.42 -23.71
C ARG A 375 -18.93 -10.78 -24.40
N SER A 376 -17.93 -10.89 -25.26
CA SER A 376 -17.60 -12.11 -26.02
C SER A 376 -16.58 -13.02 -25.34
N THR A 377 -16.04 -12.62 -24.18
CA THR A 377 -15.00 -13.36 -23.46
C THR A 377 -15.57 -14.66 -22.87
N GLU A 378 -14.79 -15.75 -22.89
CA GLU A 378 -15.14 -17.00 -22.23
C GLU A 378 -15.32 -16.85 -20.71
N GLN A 379 -16.16 -17.71 -20.12
CA GLN A 379 -16.50 -17.64 -18.70
C GLN A 379 -15.28 -17.71 -17.79
N GLU A 380 -14.37 -18.65 -18.03
CA GLU A 380 -13.15 -18.82 -17.22
C GLU A 380 -12.27 -17.58 -17.23
N ARG A 381 -12.04 -17.01 -18.41
CA ARG A 381 -11.26 -15.78 -18.56
C ARG A 381 -11.94 -14.58 -17.89
N LEU A 382 -13.27 -14.48 -17.99
CA LEU A 382 -14.05 -13.46 -17.31
C LEU A 382 -13.93 -13.59 -15.79
N ILE A 383 -14.00 -14.79 -15.23
CA ILE A 383 -13.77 -15.05 -13.81
C ILE A 383 -12.37 -14.56 -13.39
N LYS A 384 -11.33 -14.90 -14.15
CA LYS A 384 -9.95 -14.43 -13.87
C LYS A 384 -9.82 -12.90 -13.85
N ILE A 385 -10.58 -12.19 -14.70
CA ILE A 385 -10.58 -10.72 -14.78
C ILE A 385 -11.36 -10.09 -13.61
N LEU A 386 -12.49 -10.67 -13.21
CA LEU A 386 -13.35 -10.15 -12.16
C LEU A 386 -12.83 -10.46 -10.75
N THR A 387 -12.21 -11.63 -10.55
CA THR A 387 -11.72 -12.10 -9.25
C THR A 387 -10.87 -11.07 -8.50
N PRO A 388 -9.81 -10.47 -9.08
CA PRO A 388 -8.99 -9.50 -8.34
C PRO A 388 -9.76 -8.23 -7.99
N LYS A 389 -10.76 -7.83 -8.78
CA LYS A 389 -11.60 -6.66 -8.52
C LYS A 389 -12.53 -6.90 -7.33
N ILE A 390 -13.15 -8.09 -7.25
CA ILE A 390 -14.04 -8.49 -6.16
C ILE A 390 -13.24 -8.69 -4.88
N VAL A 391 -12.20 -9.53 -4.93
CA VAL A 391 -11.37 -9.86 -3.76
C VAL A 391 -10.71 -8.61 -3.18
N GLY A 392 -10.12 -7.75 -4.02
CA GLY A 392 -9.48 -6.52 -3.58
C GLY A 392 -10.44 -5.57 -2.90
N TRP A 393 -11.64 -5.36 -3.47
CA TRP A 393 -12.66 -4.49 -2.89
C TRP A 393 -13.22 -5.05 -1.57
N CYS A 394 -13.53 -6.34 -1.53
CA CYS A 394 -13.99 -7.01 -0.32
C CYS A 394 -12.92 -7.00 0.77
N ALA A 395 -11.65 -7.27 0.45
CA ALA A 395 -10.56 -7.21 1.40
C ALA A 395 -10.39 -5.81 2.01
N TYR A 396 -10.46 -4.75 1.18
CA TYR A 396 -10.38 -3.39 1.66
C TYR A 396 -11.44 -3.04 2.70
N PHE A 397 -12.69 -3.48 2.49
CA PHE A 397 -13.81 -3.19 3.39
C PHE A 397 -14.10 -4.28 4.42
N SER A 398 -13.33 -5.37 4.46
CA SER A 398 -13.54 -6.47 5.41
C SER A 398 -13.27 -6.10 6.87
N THR A 399 -12.59 -4.97 7.12
CA THR A 399 -12.22 -4.54 8.49
C THR A 399 -13.39 -3.95 9.28
N VAL A 400 -14.51 -3.65 8.62
CA VAL A 400 -15.67 -2.96 9.19
C VAL A 400 -16.99 -3.70 8.92
N GLU A 401 -18.12 -3.17 9.36
CA GLU A 401 -19.46 -3.79 9.22
C GLU A 401 -19.98 -3.75 7.77
N SER A 402 -19.40 -4.55 6.89
CA SER A 402 -19.68 -4.54 5.44
C SER A 402 -20.62 -5.64 4.97
N LYS A 403 -21.01 -6.61 5.82
CA LYS A 403 -21.75 -7.81 5.42
C LYS A 403 -22.98 -7.51 4.57
N ARG A 404 -23.87 -6.62 5.03
CA ARG A 404 -25.07 -6.22 4.27
C ARG A 404 -24.76 -5.56 2.94
N VAL A 405 -23.67 -4.78 2.86
CA VAL A 405 -23.23 -4.16 1.61
C VAL A 405 -22.67 -5.22 0.67
N PHE A 406 -21.93 -6.18 1.17
CA PHE A 406 -21.42 -7.30 0.38
C PHE A 406 -22.54 -8.17 -0.20
N GLU A 407 -23.57 -8.48 0.58
CA GLU A 407 -24.76 -9.19 0.10
C GLU A 407 -25.49 -8.43 -1.00
N LYS A 408 -25.67 -7.10 -0.83
CA LYS A 408 -26.24 -6.25 -1.89
C LYS A 408 -25.37 -6.29 -3.15
N MET A 409 -24.04 -6.21 -3.04
CA MET A 409 -23.13 -6.27 -4.20
C MET A 409 -23.20 -7.63 -4.88
N GLN A 410 -23.33 -8.71 -4.10
CA GLN A 410 -23.52 -10.06 -4.63
C GLN A 410 -24.75 -10.15 -5.52
N LYS A 411 -25.90 -9.61 -5.06
CA LYS A 411 -27.15 -9.58 -5.83
C LYS A 411 -27.00 -8.77 -7.11
N VAL A 412 -26.45 -7.56 -7.03
CA VAL A 412 -26.22 -6.68 -8.20
C VAL A 412 -25.29 -7.35 -9.22
N LEU A 413 -24.23 -8.00 -8.76
CA LEU A 413 -23.31 -8.72 -9.65
C LEU A 413 -23.99 -9.92 -10.32
N PHE A 414 -24.83 -10.67 -9.58
CA PHE A 414 -25.59 -11.78 -10.16
C PHE A 414 -26.48 -11.31 -11.31
N GLU A 415 -27.22 -10.22 -11.13
CA GLU A 415 -28.08 -9.63 -12.16
C GLU A 415 -27.25 -9.19 -13.40
N MET A 416 -26.09 -8.58 -13.18
CA MET A 416 -25.19 -8.17 -14.28
C MET A 416 -24.61 -9.37 -15.03
N LEU A 417 -24.22 -10.43 -14.35
CA LEU A 417 -23.72 -11.65 -14.97
C LEU A 417 -24.82 -12.39 -15.72
N PHE A 418 -26.03 -12.37 -15.19
CA PHE A 418 -27.16 -12.97 -15.87
C PHE A 418 -27.49 -12.24 -17.17
N ALA A 419 -27.50 -10.90 -17.16
CA ALA A 419 -27.65 -10.07 -18.37
C ALA A 419 -26.51 -10.32 -19.38
N TRP A 420 -25.25 -10.49 -18.92
CA TRP A 420 -24.10 -10.85 -19.77
C TRP A 420 -24.32 -12.22 -20.42
N ALA A 421 -24.81 -13.22 -19.69
CA ALA A 421 -25.06 -14.57 -20.20
C ALA A 421 -26.23 -14.60 -21.18
N THR A 422 -27.32 -13.85 -20.90
CA THR A 422 -28.46 -13.72 -21.81
C THR A 422 -28.07 -13.06 -23.12
N PHE A 423 -27.25 -12.02 -23.10
CA PHE A 423 -26.70 -11.38 -24.30
C PHE A 423 -25.95 -12.38 -25.21
N ARG A 424 -25.26 -13.35 -24.64
CA ARG A 424 -24.52 -14.39 -25.38
C ARG A 424 -25.43 -15.46 -25.96
N HIS A 425 -26.60 -15.64 -25.39
CA HIS A 425 -27.57 -16.71 -25.76
C HIS A 425 -28.99 -16.13 -25.81
N PRO A 426 -29.28 -15.22 -26.78
CA PRO A 426 -30.56 -14.51 -26.83
C PRO A 426 -31.76 -15.47 -27.01
N ASN A 427 -31.55 -16.60 -27.69
CA ASN A 427 -32.60 -17.59 -27.98
C ASN A 427 -32.71 -18.69 -26.92
N LYS A 428 -32.06 -18.55 -25.73
CA LYS A 428 -32.13 -19.58 -24.67
C LYS A 428 -32.87 -19.06 -23.44
N GLY A 429 -33.69 -19.94 -22.86
CA GLY A 429 -34.45 -19.63 -21.65
C GLY A 429 -33.56 -19.49 -20.41
N ARG A 430 -34.11 -18.84 -19.37
CA ARG A 430 -33.40 -18.57 -18.11
C ARG A 430 -32.82 -19.81 -17.43
N LYS A 431 -33.57 -20.93 -17.43
CA LYS A 431 -33.15 -22.21 -16.85
C LYS A 431 -31.88 -22.71 -17.53
N TRP A 432 -31.87 -22.77 -18.87
CA TRP A 432 -30.71 -23.20 -19.63
C TRP A 432 -29.48 -22.34 -19.36
N ILE A 433 -29.66 -20.99 -19.28
CA ILE A 433 -28.58 -20.06 -18.97
C ILE A 433 -28.02 -20.32 -17.58
N ALA A 434 -28.89 -20.50 -16.57
CA ALA A 434 -28.48 -20.83 -15.21
C ALA A 434 -27.69 -22.15 -15.16
N ASP A 435 -28.21 -23.21 -15.79
CA ASP A 435 -27.56 -24.53 -15.83
C ASP A 435 -26.21 -24.50 -16.57
N LYS A 436 -26.04 -23.63 -17.54
CA LYS A 436 -24.76 -23.47 -18.26
C LYS A 436 -23.71 -22.75 -17.43
N TYR A 437 -24.07 -21.66 -16.76
CA TYR A 437 -23.11 -20.71 -16.21
C TYR A 437 -22.99 -20.75 -14.68
N TRP A 438 -23.93 -21.38 -13.95
CA TRP A 438 -23.91 -21.45 -12.50
C TRP A 438 -23.92 -22.88 -12.00
N ARG A 439 -23.43 -23.06 -10.77
CA ARG A 439 -23.47 -24.30 -10.02
C ARG A 439 -23.99 -24.01 -8.62
N PHE A 440 -24.85 -24.87 -8.13
CA PHE A 440 -25.26 -24.82 -6.75
C PHE A 440 -24.17 -25.46 -5.88
N ARG A 441 -23.78 -24.78 -4.81
CA ARG A 441 -22.83 -25.28 -3.82
C ARG A 441 -23.45 -25.16 -2.42
N ASP A 442 -23.42 -26.22 -1.64
CA ASP A 442 -23.93 -26.22 -0.27
C ASP A 442 -23.25 -25.12 0.56
N GLY A 443 -24.06 -24.39 1.35
CA GLY A 443 -23.63 -23.27 2.16
C GLY A 443 -23.30 -21.97 1.40
N LEU A 444 -23.16 -21.99 0.06
CA LEU A 444 -22.83 -20.82 -0.77
C LEU A 444 -23.94 -20.43 -1.73
N GLY A 445 -24.86 -21.37 -2.09
CA GLY A 445 -25.89 -21.16 -3.09
C GLY A 445 -25.35 -21.20 -4.54
N TRP A 446 -25.95 -20.41 -5.42
CA TRP A 446 -25.58 -20.35 -6.83
C TRP A 446 -24.28 -19.57 -7.05
N VAL A 447 -23.25 -20.27 -7.55
CA VAL A 447 -21.92 -19.73 -7.84
C VAL A 447 -21.69 -19.71 -9.34
N PHE A 448 -21.20 -18.59 -9.89
CA PHE A 448 -20.82 -18.45 -11.29
C PHE A 448 -19.55 -19.27 -11.56
N GLN A 449 -19.70 -20.42 -12.22
CA GLN A 449 -18.66 -21.44 -12.39
C GLN A 449 -18.91 -22.27 -13.66
N PRO A 450 -17.89 -22.51 -14.52
CA PRO A 450 -17.96 -23.45 -15.63
C PRO A 450 -18.20 -24.90 -15.16
N ARG A 451 -18.74 -25.76 -16.04
CA ARG A 451 -19.00 -27.18 -15.71
C ARG A 451 -17.74 -27.96 -15.42
N ASP A 452 -16.77 -27.83 -16.29
CA ASP A 452 -15.62 -28.74 -16.36
C ASP A 452 -14.35 -28.19 -15.69
N ILE A 453 -14.43 -27.01 -15.08
CA ILE A 453 -13.27 -26.31 -14.50
C ILE A 453 -13.55 -25.94 -13.05
N GLY A 454 -12.62 -26.30 -12.16
CA GLY A 454 -12.73 -25.99 -10.71
C GLY A 454 -12.67 -24.51 -10.32
N VAL A 455 -12.55 -23.60 -11.31
CA VAL A 455 -12.45 -22.15 -11.06
C VAL A 455 -13.84 -21.53 -10.92
N SER A 456 -14.09 -20.86 -9.83
CA SER A 456 -15.35 -20.16 -9.54
C SER A 456 -15.15 -18.69 -9.21
N LEU A 457 -16.15 -17.86 -9.51
CA LEU A 457 -16.14 -16.46 -9.13
C LEU A 457 -16.35 -16.32 -7.62
N PRO A 458 -15.46 -15.59 -6.90
CA PRO A 458 -15.64 -15.37 -5.46
C PRO A 458 -16.90 -14.56 -5.18
N LEU A 459 -17.59 -14.94 -4.11
CA LEU A 459 -18.79 -14.27 -3.65
C LEU A 459 -18.43 -13.12 -2.71
N HIS A 460 -18.97 -11.92 -2.93
CA HIS A 460 -18.81 -10.79 -2.00
C HIS A 460 -19.29 -11.18 -0.60
N GLY A 461 -20.48 -11.80 -0.51
CA GLY A 461 -21.11 -12.21 0.74
C GLY A 461 -20.35 -13.27 1.54
N ALA A 462 -19.43 -14.02 0.92
CA ALA A 462 -18.59 -14.99 1.62
C ALA A 462 -17.40 -14.35 2.38
N THR A 463 -17.21 -13.04 2.24
CA THR A 463 -16.12 -12.33 2.91
C THR A 463 -16.44 -12.12 4.40
N HIS A 464 -15.59 -12.68 5.27
CA HIS A 464 -15.70 -12.51 6.71
C HIS A 464 -15.10 -11.18 7.17
N ILE A 465 -15.64 -10.63 8.27
CA ILE A 465 -15.06 -9.46 8.92
C ILE A 465 -13.71 -9.82 9.56
N ARG A 466 -12.72 -8.95 9.37
CA ARG A 466 -11.37 -9.07 9.96
C ARG A 466 -11.03 -7.77 10.66
N ARG A 467 -11.30 -7.70 11.96
CA ARG A 467 -11.02 -6.49 12.75
C ARG A 467 -9.56 -6.08 12.61
N HIS A 468 -9.35 -4.81 12.29
CA HIS A 468 -8.03 -4.22 12.18
C HIS A 468 -7.54 -3.75 13.55
N VAL A 469 -6.23 -3.86 13.76
CA VAL A 469 -5.57 -3.29 14.94
C VAL A 469 -4.56 -2.27 14.45
N LYS A 470 -4.75 -1.00 14.79
CA LYS A 470 -3.85 0.07 14.34
C LYS A 470 -2.43 -0.08 14.89
N VAL A 471 -1.47 0.55 14.22
CA VAL A 471 -0.09 0.65 14.72
C VAL A 471 -0.07 1.35 16.07
N THR A 472 0.65 0.77 17.02
CA THR A 472 0.74 1.29 18.39
C THR A 472 1.65 2.52 18.44
N GLY A 473 1.11 3.64 18.91
CA GLY A 473 1.88 4.86 19.17
C GLY A 473 2.73 5.36 18.00
N ARG A 474 3.98 5.71 18.29
CA ARG A 474 4.98 6.22 17.34
C ARG A 474 5.86 5.12 16.74
N ARG A 475 5.47 3.85 16.80
CA ARG A 475 6.24 2.76 16.20
C ARG A 475 6.49 2.98 14.71
N SER A 476 7.67 2.56 14.27
CA SER A 476 8.09 2.64 12.87
C SER A 476 8.85 1.36 12.46
N PRO A 477 8.77 0.90 11.20
CA PRO A 477 9.58 -0.23 10.71
C PRO A 477 11.08 -0.07 10.89
N PHE A 478 11.55 1.14 11.24
CA PHE A 478 12.95 1.44 11.55
C PHE A 478 13.30 1.28 13.03
N ASP A 479 12.35 0.96 13.93
CA ASP A 479 12.60 0.77 15.37
C ASP A 479 13.39 -0.51 15.68
N GLY A 480 13.36 -1.47 14.77
CA GLY A 480 14.09 -2.74 14.86
C GLY A 480 13.29 -3.88 15.46
N ASP A 481 12.03 -3.68 15.80
CA ASP A 481 11.11 -4.76 16.21
C ASP A 481 10.56 -5.50 14.98
N TRP A 482 11.41 -6.32 14.40
CA TRP A 482 11.09 -7.04 13.17
C TRP A 482 9.95 -8.04 13.33
N VAL A 483 9.87 -8.70 14.48
CA VAL A 483 8.81 -9.68 14.74
C VAL A 483 7.46 -8.98 14.70
N TYR A 484 7.33 -7.83 15.36
CA TYR A 484 6.10 -7.03 15.32
C TYR A 484 5.73 -6.63 13.88
N TRP A 485 6.68 -6.06 13.13
CA TRP A 485 6.39 -5.53 11.79
C TRP A 485 6.12 -6.62 10.77
N SER A 486 6.86 -7.71 10.82
CA SER A 486 6.71 -8.82 9.88
C SER A 486 5.42 -9.60 10.14
N THR A 487 5.16 -9.97 11.39
CA THR A 487 3.92 -10.68 11.75
C THR A 487 2.68 -9.81 11.53
N ARG A 488 2.81 -8.48 11.65
CA ARG A 488 1.74 -7.54 11.35
C ARG A 488 1.27 -7.60 9.89
N LEU A 489 2.12 -7.98 8.93
CA LEU A 489 1.71 -8.18 7.52
C LEU A 489 0.57 -9.21 7.40
N GLY A 490 0.51 -10.19 8.30
CA GLY A 490 -0.58 -11.14 8.38
C GLY A 490 -1.94 -10.54 8.74
N ARG A 491 -1.96 -9.33 9.31
CA ARG A 491 -3.19 -8.59 9.65
C ARG A 491 -3.68 -7.70 8.52
N GLU A 492 -2.91 -7.53 7.44
CA GLU A 492 -3.37 -6.77 6.29
C GLU A 492 -4.57 -7.49 5.63
N PRO A 493 -5.64 -6.76 5.27
CA PRO A 493 -6.88 -7.35 4.74
C PRO A 493 -6.67 -8.19 3.48
N THR A 494 -5.65 -7.86 2.67
CA THR A 494 -5.30 -8.56 1.44
C THR A 494 -4.49 -9.83 1.67
N THR A 495 -3.93 -10.02 2.87
CA THR A 495 -3.11 -11.21 3.18
C THR A 495 -4.01 -12.43 3.40
N SER A 496 -3.74 -13.52 2.67
CA SER A 496 -4.50 -14.76 2.83
C SER A 496 -4.31 -15.36 4.23
N ALA A 497 -5.31 -16.10 4.72
CA ALA A 497 -5.23 -16.77 6.03
C ALA A 497 -4.04 -17.74 6.13
N LYS A 498 -3.69 -18.40 5.01
CA LYS A 498 -2.53 -19.30 4.91
C LYS A 498 -1.21 -18.53 5.13
N VAL A 499 -1.01 -17.42 4.42
CA VAL A 499 0.18 -16.57 4.57
C VAL A 499 0.25 -15.95 5.96
N ALA A 500 -0.87 -15.44 6.49
CA ALA A 500 -0.94 -14.85 7.82
C ALA A 500 -0.52 -15.85 8.92
N ARG A 501 -0.95 -17.09 8.78
CA ARG A 501 -0.57 -18.18 9.68
C ARG A 501 0.93 -18.48 9.60
N LEU A 502 1.46 -18.69 8.40
CA LEU A 502 2.88 -18.98 8.20
C LEU A 502 3.77 -17.83 8.70
N LEU A 503 3.39 -16.57 8.49
CA LEU A 503 4.07 -15.42 9.08
C LEU A 503 4.15 -15.52 10.61
N LYS A 504 3.05 -15.92 11.26
CA LYS A 504 3.01 -16.09 12.72
C LYS A 504 3.87 -17.28 13.17
N GLU A 505 3.71 -18.45 12.54
CA GLU A 505 4.45 -19.68 12.86
C GLU A 505 5.96 -19.51 12.66
N GLN A 506 6.40 -18.77 11.65
CA GLN A 506 7.80 -18.50 11.35
C GLN A 506 8.36 -17.25 12.08
N GLY A 507 7.60 -16.63 13.00
CA GLY A 507 8.01 -15.39 13.66
C GLY A 507 8.29 -14.24 12.68
N GLY A 508 7.69 -14.28 11.47
CA GLY A 508 7.88 -13.29 10.42
C GLY A 508 9.18 -13.39 9.64
N ALA A 509 9.98 -14.44 9.83
CA ALA A 509 11.25 -14.65 9.12
C ALA A 509 11.12 -15.68 7.99
N CYS A 510 11.84 -15.46 6.91
CA CYS A 510 11.99 -16.45 5.84
C CYS A 510 12.98 -17.53 6.27
N PRO A 511 12.62 -18.83 6.32
CA PRO A 511 13.51 -19.90 6.80
C PRO A 511 14.75 -20.09 5.92
N GLU A 512 14.66 -19.82 4.61
CA GLU A 512 15.78 -19.98 3.67
C GLU A 512 16.88 -18.91 3.86
N CYS A 513 16.51 -17.66 4.14
CA CYS A 513 17.48 -16.57 4.24
C CYS A 513 17.59 -15.95 5.64
N GLY A 514 16.67 -16.24 6.56
CA GLY A 514 16.62 -15.67 7.90
C GLY A 514 16.31 -14.17 7.95
N LEU A 515 15.91 -13.55 6.81
CA LEU A 515 15.43 -12.18 6.81
C LEU A 515 13.94 -12.11 7.12
N TYR A 516 13.55 -11.06 7.83
CA TYR A 516 12.15 -10.77 8.08
C TYR A 516 11.43 -10.24 6.85
N PHE A 517 10.20 -10.68 6.65
CA PHE A 517 9.34 -10.15 5.59
C PHE A 517 8.99 -8.70 5.85
N ARG A 518 8.95 -7.91 4.78
CA ARG A 518 8.63 -6.49 4.81
C ARG A 518 7.45 -6.17 3.90
N LYS A 519 6.82 -5.04 4.11
CA LYS A 519 5.78 -4.54 3.21
C LYS A 519 6.38 -4.29 1.81
N GLY A 520 5.78 -4.93 0.81
CA GLY A 520 6.25 -4.89 -0.57
C GLY A 520 7.10 -6.10 -1.00
N ASP A 521 7.48 -6.98 -0.07
CA ASP A 521 8.14 -8.23 -0.43
C ASP A 521 7.15 -9.17 -1.14
N SER A 522 7.61 -9.81 -2.21
CA SER A 522 6.88 -10.92 -2.84
C SER A 522 7.07 -12.16 -1.99
N MET A 523 5.98 -12.62 -1.37
CA MET A 523 5.94 -13.79 -0.51
C MET A 523 5.33 -14.98 -1.27
N GLU A 524 6.01 -16.13 -1.26
CA GLU A 524 5.56 -17.36 -1.89
C GLU A 524 5.38 -18.47 -0.85
N VAL A 525 4.23 -19.16 -0.94
CA VAL A 525 3.98 -20.35 -0.12
C VAL A 525 4.59 -21.55 -0.84
N ASP A 526 5.52 -22.19 -0.19
CA ASP A 526 6.31 -23.29 -0.71
C ASP A 526 6.12 -24.56 0.13
N HIS A 527 6.46 -25.72 -0.43
CA HIS A 527 6.53 -27.00 0.27
C HIS A 527 7.96 -27.22 0.80
N ARG A 528 8.10 -27.53 2.08
CA ARG A 528 9.43 -27.92 2.65
C ARG A 528 10.00 -29.10 1.90
N LEU A 529 9.26 -30.19 1.81
CA LEU A 529 9.51 -31.31 0.92
C LEU A 529 8.69 -31.12 -0.36
N PRO A 530 9.31 -31.02 -1.54
CA PRO A 530 8.63 -30.84 -2.82
C PRO A 530 7.61 -31.96 -3.12
N LYS A 531 6.52 -31.62 -3.80
CA LYS A 531 5.53 -32.60 -4.22
C LYS A 531 6.12 -33.71 -5.11
N ALA A 532 7.06 -33.33 -5.99
CA ALA A 532 7.78 -34.29 -6.85
C ALA A 532 8.65 -35.29 -6.05
N GLN A 533 8.89 -35.04 -4.76
CA GLN A 533 9.66 -35.90 -3.86
C GLN A 533 8.75 -36.51 -2.77
N GLY A 534 7.41 -36.59 -3.00
CA GLY A 534 6.45 -37.17 -2.07
C GLY A 534 5.92 -36.22 -1.01
N GLY A 535 6.23 -34.93 -1.10
CA GLY A 535 5.72 -33.93 -0.16
C GLY A 535 4.21 -33.72 -0.32
N THR A 536 3.51 -33.66 0.80
CA THR A 536 2.06 -33.41 0.86
C THR A 536 1.73 -31.92 0.97
N GLY A 537 0.46 -31.56 0.76
CA GLY A 537 -0.06 -30.20 1.04
C GLY A 537 -0.38 -29.98 2.52
N ALA A 538 0.06 -30.85 3.43
CA ALA A 538 -0.16 -30.76 4.86
C ALA A 538 0.46 -29.49 5.47
N ARG A 539 -0.08 -29.06 6.59
CA ARG A 539 0.28 -27.76 7.24
C ARG A 539 1.76 -27.66 7.60
N ASP A 540 2.30 -28.71 8.13
CA ASP A 540 3.68 -28.86 8.59
C ASP A 540 4.70 -28.85 7.44
N ASN A 541 4.26 -29.31 6.25
CA ASN A 541 5.06 -29.26 5.04
C ASN A 541 5.04 -27.90 4.30
N LEU A 542 4.29 -26.91 4.79
CA LEU A 542 4.25 -25.60 4.17
C LEU A 542 5.18 -24.60 4.84
N GLN A 543 5.78 -23.73 4.04
CA GLN A 543 6.61 -22.63 4.50
C GLN A 543 6.37 -21.37 3.65
N LEU A 544 6.72 -20.21 4.19
CA LEU A 544 6.67 -18.93 3.50
C LEU A 544 8.08 -18.47 3.17
N LEU A 545 8.36 -18.22 1.91
CA LEU A 545 9.65 -17.78 1.41
C LEU A 545 9.55 -16.44 0.70
N HIS A 546 10.63 -15.65 0.67
CA HIS A 546 10.75 -14.59 -0.32
C HIS A 546 10.82 -15.21 -1.72
N ARG A 547 10.26 -14.57 -2.72
CA ARG A 547 10.24 -15.09 -4.09
C ARG A 547 11.62 -15.50 -4.59
N HIS A 548 12.64 -14.68 -4.38
CA HIS A 548 14.02 -15.02 -4.77
C HIS A 548 14.60 -16.21 -4.00
N CYS A 549 14.13 -16.49 -2.78
CA CYS A 549 14.49 -17.66 -2.00
C CYS A 549 13.76 -18.90 -2.51
N HIS A 550 12.48 -18.76 -2.84
CA HIS A 550 11.66 -19.79 -3.48
C HIS A 550 12.28 -20.23 -4.82
N ASP A 551 12.62 -19.26 -5.69
CA ASP A 551 13.23 -19.56 -7.00
C ASP A 551 14.56 -20.32 -6.85
N ARG A 552 15.41 -19.95 -5.88
CA ARG A 552 16.66 -20.69 -5.58
C ARG A 552 16.42 -22.09 -5.03
N LYS A 553 15.47 -22.22 -4.10
CA LYS A 553 15.12 -23.54 -3.54
C LYS A 553 14.57 -24.44 -4.65
N THR A 554 13.67 -23.96 -5.49
CA THR A 554 13.12 -24.71 -6.63
C THR A 554 14.23 -25.21 -7.57
N ALA A 555 15.19 -24.35 -7.90
CA ALA A 555 16.32 -24.75 -8.75
C ALA A 555 17.22 -25.83 -8.08
N ARG A 556 17.41 -25.76 -6.76
CA ARG A 556 18.14 -26.77 -5.98
C ARG A 556 17.38 -28.10 -5.92
N ASP A 557 16.08 -28.04 -5.66
CA ASP A 557 15.21 -29.22 -5.58
C ASP A 557 15.12 -29.95 -6.93
N GLN A 558 15.14 -29.23 -8.06
CA GLN A 558 15.18 -29.80 -9.41
C GLN A 558 16.51 -30.51 -9.70
N ARG A 559 17.66 -29.94 -9.33
CA ARG A 559 18.96 -30.57 -9.48
C ARG A 559 19.08 -31.86 -8.67
N GLY A 560 18.68 -31.85 -7.41
CA GLY A 560 18.69 -33.05 -6.58
C GLY A 560 17.72 -34.16 -7.03
N ALA A 561 16.70 -33.83 -7.81
CA ALA A 561 15.81 -34.81 -8.46
C ALA A 561 16.46 -35.42 -9.71
N HIS A 562 17.30 -34.68 -10.43
CA HIS A 562 18.08 -35.18 -11.58
C HIS A 562 19.17 -36.14 -11.12
N ASP A 563 19.92 -35.79 -10.08
CA ASP A 563 20.99 -36.65 -9.52
C ASP A 563 20.44 -37.98 -9.00
N LYS A 564 19.24 -37.98 -8.37
CA LYS A 564 18.58 -39.21 -7.91
C LYS A 564 18.05 -40.08 -9.05
N ARG A 565 17.72 -39.53 -10.22
CA ARG A 565 17.34 -40.31 -11.42
C ARG A 565 18.55 -40.95 -12.09
N GLN A 566 19.71 -40.30 -12.07
CA GLN A 566 20.96 -40.88 -12.61
C GLN A 566 21.50 -42.05 -11.78
N VAL A 567 21.19 -42.11 -10.49
CA VAL A 567 21.59 -43.22 -9.60
C VAL A 567 20.74 -44.50 -9.81
N PHE A 568 19.60 -44.42 -10.51
CA PHE A 568 18.71 -45.55 -10.80
C PHE A 568 18.86 -46.12 -12.23
N GLU A 569 19.74 -45.57 -13.08
CA GLU A 569 20.13 -46.19 -14.32
C GLU A 569 21.47 -46.96 -14.10
N GLU A 570 21.41 -48.12 -13.43
CA GLU A 570 22.48 -49.12 -13.53
C GLU A 570 22.51 -49.65 -14.98
N PRO A 571 23.72 -49.79 -15.58
CA PRO A 571 23.85 -50.38 -16.89
C PRO A 571 23.42 -51.85 -16.82
N CYS A 572 22.53 -52.28 -17.69
CA CYS A 572 22.24 -53.71 -17.87
C CYS A 572 23.50 -54.47 -18.16
N ASP A 573 23.82 -55.46 -17.34
CA ASP A 573 24.93 -56.38 -17.52
C ASP A 573 24.99 -56.95 -18.91
N GLY A 574 26.12 -56.73 -19.58
CA GLY A 574 26.46 -57.36 -20.81
C GLY A 574 26.56 -58.89 -20.65
N LYS A 575 25.75 -59.64 -21.38
CA LYS A 575 25.91 -61.09 -21.54
C LYS A 575 27.25 -61.36 -22.18
N PRO A 576 28.04 -62.30 -21.69
CA PRO A 576 29.28 -62.70 -22.37
C PRO A 576 28.92 -63.46 -23.65
N SER A 577 29.51 -63.01 -24.74
CA SER A 577 29.51 -63.72 -26.03
C SER A 577 30.32 -65.02 -25.91
N SER A 578 29.69 -66.17 -25.98
CA SER A 578 30.38 -67.44 -26.16
C SER A 578 30.73 -67.63 -27.63
N THR A 579 31.98 -67.49 -27.96
CA THR A 579 32.55 -67.93 -29.23
C THR A 579 32.89 -69.42 -29.10
N VAL A 580 32.27 -70.23 -29.95
CA VAL A 580 32.79 -71.57 -30.24
C VAL A 580 32.66 -71.79 -31.76
N LEU A 581 33.83 -72.02 -32.39
CA LEU A 581 34.16 -72.56 -33.72
C LEU A 581 33.66 -71.85 -34.95
#